data_9540e2dcf9d2b4a3e69ee1e8caffeee2
#
_entry.id   9540e2dcf9d2b4a3e69ee1e8caffeee2
#
_cell.length_a   1.000
_cell.length_b   1.000
_cell.length_c   1.000
_cell.angle_alpha   90.00
_cell.angle_beta   90.00
_cell.angle_gamma   90.00
#
_symmetry.space_group_name_H-M   'P 1'
#
loop_
_entity.id
_entity.type
_entity.pdbx_description
1 polymer ?
#
loop_
_entity_poly.entity_id
_entity_poly.type
_entity_poly.pdbx_seq_one_letter_code
_entity_poly.pdbx_strand_id
1 'polypeptide(L)'
;MDEFPSGAPKKAGTLALPPRKVKGWVHEVRIPLVKGESLRWETRHTLGAGIIAFNLHSHKGREVTHHATADRSEASGTFPAPWAGDFYAMWENRSEREVSVTYALERVGNRAPE
;
A
#
# COMPACT_ATOMS: atom_id res chain seq x y z
N MET A 1 -8.08 -0.85 10.70
CA MET A 1 -6.90 -0.96 9.80
C MET A 1 -6.74 -2.38 9.29
N ASP A 2 -6.50 -2.54 8.03
CA ASP A 2 -6.27 -3.85 7.42
C ASP A 2 -4.82 -4.28 7.64
N GLU A 3 -4.54 -5.58 7.59
CA GLU A 3 -3.20 -6.09 7.81
C GLU A 3 -2.84 -7.12 6.75
N PHE A 4 -1.57 -7.12 6.40
CA PHE A 4 -1.01 -8.17 5.58
C PHE A 4 -0.93 -9.44 6.45
N PRO A 5 -1.57 -10.53 6.04
CA PRO A 5 -1.63 -11.73 6.89
C PRO A 5 -0.25 -12.28 7.23
N SER A 6 -0.08 -12.68 8.48
CA SER A 6 1.16 -13.29 8.93
C SER A 6 1.39 -14.61 8.19
N GLY A 7 2.62 -14.78 7.69
CA GLY A 7 2.99 -16.01 6.98
C GLY A 7 2.52 -16.08 5.54
N ALA A 8 1.67 -15.17 5.10
CA ALA A 8 1.21 -15.16 3.72
C ALA A 8 2.21 -14.41 2.83
N PRO A 9 2.51 -14.92 1.63
CA PRO A 9 3.41 -14.20 0.73
C PRO A 9 2.72 -13.07 -0.01
N LYS A 10 1.38 -13.09 -0.09
CA LYS A 10 0.65 -12.17 -0.96
C LYS A 10 -0.68 -11.74 -0.34
N LYS A 11 -1.05 -10.49 -0.58
CA LYS A 11 -2.38 -9.98 -0.28
C LYS A 11 -2.85 -9.19 -1.50
N ALA A 12 -4.03 -9.50 -1.99
CA ALA A 12 -4.59 -8.82 -3.15
C ALA A 12 -6.08 -8.66 -2.99
N GLY A 13 -6.67 -7.70 -3.66
CA GLY A 13 -8.10 -7.49 -3.59
C GLY A 13 -8.56 -6.24 -4.31
N THR A 14 -9.81 -5.92 -4.09
CA THR A 14 -10.44 -4.71 -4.60
C THR A 14 -11.00 -3.92 -3.43
N LEU A 15 -10.68 -2.63 -3.42
CA LEU A 15 -11.18 -1.70 -2.40
C LEU A 15 -12.25 -0.84 -3.05
N ALA A 16 -13.37 -0.66 -2.35
CA ALA A 16 -14.37 0.33 -2.73
C ALA A 16 -14.17 1.53 -1.80
N LEU A 17 -13.52 2.57 -2.30
CA LEU A 17 -13.23 3.75 -1.50
C LEU A 17 -14.35 4.78 -1.66
N PRO A 18 -15.01 5.16 -0.55
CA PRO A 18 -16.04 6.19 -0.60
C PRO A 18 -15.47 7.54 -1.07
N PRO A 19 -16.36 8.48 -1.41
CA PRO A 19 -15.92 9.83 -1.78
C PRO A 19 -15.10 10.50 -0.68
N ARG A 20 -14.30 11.46 -1.09
CA ARG A 20 -13.43 12.23 -0.21
C ARG A 20 -14.17 12.70 1.04
N LYS A 21 -13.55 12.46 2.20
CA LYS A 21 -14.04 12.83 3.52
C LYS A 21 -15.26 12.06 4.00
N VAL A 22 -15.73 11.10 3.22
CA VAL A 22 -16.72 10.14 3.70
C VAL A 22 -15.97 9.02 4.40
N LYS A 23 -16.49 8.53 5.53
CA LYS A 23 -15.81 7.51 6.32
C LYS A 23 -15.36 6.34 5.44
N GLY A 24 -14.07 6.01 5.50
CA GLY A 24 -13.48 4.95 4.70
C GLY A 24 -12.80 5.43 3.42
N TRP A 25 -12.74 6.72 3.18
CA TRP A 25 -12.12 7.28 1.96
C TRP A 25 -10.61 7.08 1.94
N VAL A 26 -10.03 6.74 3.07
CA VAL A 26 -8.63 6.37 3.19
C VAL A 26 -8.58 4.93 3.69
N HIS A 27 -7.82 4.09 3.00
CA HIS A 27 -7.63 2.70 3.39
C HIS A 27 -6.15 2.44 3.60
N GLU A 28 -5.81 1.79 4.71
CA GLU A 28 -4.42 1.53 5.06
C GLU A 28 -4.23 0.06 5.40
N VAL A 29 -3.13 -0.51 4.89
CA VAL A 29 -2.75 -1.90 5.16
C VAL A 29 -1.41 -1.90 5.86
N ARG A 30 -1.34 -2.51 7.04
CA ARG A 30 -0.09 -2.67 7.77
C ARG A 30 0.66 -3.89 7.24
N ILE A 31 1.92 -3.71 6.92
CA ILE A 31 2.76 -4.73 6.30
C ILE A 31 4.04 -4.91 7.11
N PRO A 32 4.12 -5.94 7.95
CA PRO A 32 5.39 -6.23 8.63
C PRO A 32 6.39 -6.80 7.63
N LEU A 33 7.58 -6.24 7.61
CA LEU A 33 8.67 -6.71 6.77
C LEU A 33 9.91 -6.92 7.61
N VAL A 34 10.77 -7.82 7.19
CA VAL A 34 12.09 -7.98 7.80
C VAL A 34 13.13 -7.40 6.83
N LYS A 35 14.29 -7.04 7.40
CA LYS A 35 15.36 -6.50 6.58
C LYS A 35 15.75 -7.50 5.50
N GLY A 36 15.86 -7.04 4.26
CA GLY A 36 16.19 -7.89 3.12
C GLY A 36 15.00 -8.39 2.34
N GLU A 37 13.80 -8.35 2.92
CA GLU A 37 12.59 -8.59 2.15
C GLU A 37 12.29 -7.38 1.29
N SER A 38 11.63 -7.61 0.16
CA SER A 38 11.10 -6.53 -0.66
C SER A 38 9.59 -6.66 -0.72
N LEU A 39 8.91 -5.54 -0.80
CA LEU A 39 7.49 -5.51 -1.06
C LEU A 39 7.29 -5.13 -2.52
N ARG A 40 6.71 -6.04 -3.28
CA ARG A 40 6.29 -5.74 -4.65
C ARG A 40 4.85 -5.29 -4.57
N TRP A 41 4.55 -4.12 -5.12
CA TRP A 41 3.21 -3.56 -5.02
C TRP A 41 2.71 -3.14 -6.39
N GLU A 42 1.39 -3.26 -6.58
CA GLU A 42 0.73 -2.71 -7.75
C GLU A 42 -0.65 -2.22 -7.36
N THR A 43 -1.11 -1.20 -8.06
CA THR A 43 -2.41 -0.59 -7.81
C THR A 43 -2.99 -0.10 -9.13
N ARG A 44 -4.31 -0.21 -9.27
CA ARG A 44 -4.99 0.10 -10.53
C ARG A 44 -6.41 0.55 -10.29
N HIS A 45 -6.83 1.56 -11.04
CA HIS A 45 -8.22 1.98 -11.11
C HIS A 45 -8.49 2.51 -12.52
N THR A 46 -9.78 2.77 -12.84
CA THR A 46 -10.17 3.14 -14.20
C THR A 46 -10.34 4.64 -14.42
N LEU A 47 -10.16 5.44 -13.38
CA LEU A 47 -10.27 6.88 -13.49
C LEU A 47 -8.90 7.50 -13.76
N GLY A 48 -8.86 8.77 -14.05
CA GLY A 48 -7.61 9.43 -14.44
C GLY A 48 -6.64 9.66 -13.30
N ALA A 49 -5.51 10.25 -13.62
CA ALA A 49 -4.49 10.60 -12.62
C ALA A 49 -5.03 11.61 -11.62
N GLY A 50 -4.50 11.58 -10.39
CA GLY A 50 -4.88 12.51 -9.35
C GLY A 50 -6.13 12.11 -8.57
N ILE A 51 -6.82 11.06 -8.98
CA ILE A 51 -8.06 10.61 -8.34
C ILE A 51 -7.75 9.81 -7.07
N ILE A 52 -6.84 8.86 -7.16
CA ILE A 52 -6.41 8.05 -6.03
C ILE A 52 -4.95 8.35 -5.75
N ALA A 53 -4.66 8.73 -4.51
CA ALA A 53 -3.28 8.88 -4.07
C ALA A 53 -2.88 7.62 -3.33
N PHE A 54 -1.79 7.01 -3.75
CA PHE A 54 -1.19 5.86 -3.10
C PHE A 54 0.13 6.25 -2.48
N ASN A 55 0.42 5.73 -1.28
CA ASN A 55 1.76 5.86 -0.74
C ASN A 55 2.11 4.62 0.08
N LEU A 56 3.40 4.42 0.22
CA LEU A 56 3.99 3.43 1.09
C LEU A 56 4.82 4.21 2.10
N HIS A 57 4.52 4.07 3.38
CA HIS A 57 5.18 4.88 4.41
C HIS A 57 5.48 4.06 5.65
N SER A 58 6.32 4.64 6.52
CA SER A 58 6.60 4.09 7.84
C SER A 58 6.58 5.22 8.86
N HIS A 59 6.46 4.83 10.13
CA HIS A 59 6.43 5.76 11.24
C HIS A 59 7.62 5.53 12.15
N LYS A 60 8.20 6.63 12.65
CA LYS A 60 9.19 6.58 13.71
C LYS A 60 8.83 7.69 14.69
N GLY A 61 8.17 7.32 15.77
CA GLY A 61 7.60 8.31 16.66
C GLY A 61 6.54 9.13 15.93
N ARG A 62 6.76 10.44 15.84
CA ARG A 62 5.86 11.34 15.11
C ARG A 62 6.25 11.54 13.65
N GLU A 63 7.42 11.03 13.28
CA GLU A 63 7.89 11.18 11.92
C GLU A 63 7.27 10.15 10.99
N VAL A 64 6.87 10.59 9.81
CA VAL A 64 6.34 9.73 8.77
C VAL A 64 7.29 9.83 7.58
N THR A 65 7.79 8.70 7.14
CA THR A 65 8.68 8.64 5.98
C THR A 65 7.94 7.99 4.83
N HIS A 66 7.83 8.70 3.71
CA HIS A 66 7.23 8.16 2.50
C HIS A 66 8.30 7.50 1.65
N HIS A 67 8.12 6.21 1.38
CA HIS A 67 9.07 5.42 0.61
C HIS A 67 8.69 5.33 -0.87
N ALA A 68 7.42 5.45 -1.16
CA ALA A 68 6.91 5.44 -2.52
C ALA A 68 5.58 6.18 -2.58
N THR A 69 5.33 6.87 -3.68
CA THR A 69 4.05 7.56 -3.90
C THR A 69 3.64 7.38 -5.36
N ALA A 70 2.35 7.37 -5.60
CA ALA A 70 1.82 7.30 -6.95
C ALA A 70 0.41 7.87 -6.97
N ASP A 71 0.05 8.52 -8.08
CA ASP A 71 -1.31 9.06 -8.25
C ASP A 71 -1.88 8.75 -9.64
N ARG A 72 -1.26 7.83 -10.37
CA ARG A 72 -1.69 7.44 -11.70
C ARG A 72 -2.70 6.30 -11.64
N SER A 73 -3.42 6.08 -12.75
CA SER A 73 -4.41 5.00 -12.86
C SER A 73 -3.79 3.63 -12.64
N GLU A 74 -2.56 3.45 -13.08
CA GLU A 74 -1.80 2.23 -12.85
C GLU A 74 -0.43 2.59 -12.36
N ALA A 75 0.01 1.90 -11.31
CA ALA A 75 1.34 2.10 -10.77
C ALA A 75 1.81 0.81 -10.13
N SER A 76 3.11 0.59 -10.14
CA SER A 76 3.71 -0.56 -9.50
C SER A 76 5.13 -0.24 -9.11
N GLY A 77 5.67 -1.03 -8.20
CA GLY A 77 7.05 -0.86 -7.79
C GLY A 77 7.51 -1.99 -6.90
N THR A 78 8.78 -1.92 -6.52
CA THR A 78 9.38 -2.85 -5.58
C THR A 78 10.11 -2.02 -4.53
N PHE A 79 9.80 -2.29 -3.28
CA PHE A 79 10.37 -1.57 -2.15
C PHE A 79 11.19 -2.53 -1.30
N PRO A 80 12.54 -2.40 -1.31
CA PRO A 80 13.36 -3.21 -0.41
C PRO A 80 13.30 -2.63 1.00
N ALA A 81 12.95 -3.47 1.98
CA ALA A 81 12.84 -3.03 3.36
C ALA A 81 14.21 -2.69 3.93
N PRO A 82 14.43 -1.44 4.36
CA PRO A 82 15.73 -1.03 4.89
C PRO A 82 15.97 -1.50 6.32
N TRP A 83 14.91 -1.89 7.02
CA TRP A 83 14.98 -2.41 8.39
C TRP A 83 13.77 -3.29 8.63
N ALA A 84 13.82 -4.07 9.72
CA ALA A 84 12.67 -4.85 10.16
C ALA A 84 11.67 -3.93 10.86
N GLY A 85 10.42 -4.00 10.48
CA GLY A 85 9.38 -3.18 11.10
C GLY A 85 8.10 -3.17 10.30
N ASP A 86 7.20 -2.29 10.70
CA ASP A 86 5.91 -2.13 10.05
C ASP A 86 5.95 -1.03 9.02
N PHE A 87 5.45 -1.36 7.84
CA PHE A 87 5.28 -0.41 6.75
C PHE A 87 3.79 -0.38 6.39
N TYR A 88 3.35 0.70 5.77
CA TYR A 88 1.93 0.92 5.53
C TYR A 88 1.70 1.30 4.08
N ALA A 89 0.82 0.56 3.42
CA ALA A 89 0.32 0.93 2.10
C ALA A 89 -0.99 1.67 2.31
N MET A 90 -1.13 2.85 1.74
CA MET A 90 -2.30 3.69 1.96
C MET A 90 -2.84 4.19 0.63
N TRP A 91 -4.16 4.13 0.49
CA TRP A 91 -4.88 4.66 -0.66
C TRP A 91 -5.84 5.73 -0.16
N GLU A 92 -5.88 6.85 -0.86
CA GLU A 92 -6.74 7.97 -0.49
C GLU A 92 -7.54 8.38 -1.71
N ASN A 93 -8.87 8.35 -1.59
CA ASN A 93 -9.75 8.78 -2.66
C ASN A 93 -9.95 10.29 -2.58
N ARG A 94 -9.40 11.02 -3.53
CA ARG A 94 -9.48 12.48 -3.57
C ARG A 94 -10.64 12.99 -4.40
N SER A 95 -11.50 12.11 -4.88
CA SER A 95 -12.62 12.49 -5.74
C SER A 95 -13.92 12.56 -4.97
N GLU A 96 -14.94 13.09 -5.63
CA GLU A 96 -16.26 13.26 -5.04
C GLU A 96 -17.17 12.04 -5.26
N ARG A 97 -16.61 10.94 -5.76
CA ARG A 97 -17.38 9.73 -5.99
C ARG A 97 -16.65 8.49 -5.51
N GLU A 98 -17.39 7.40 -5.33
CA GLU A 98 -16.79 6.13 -4.95
C GLU A 98 -15.90 5.61 -6.08
N VAL A 99 -14.75 5.07 -5.72
CA VAL A 99 -13.79 4.53 -6.67
C VAL A 99 -13.37 3.14 -6.24
N SER A 100 -13.37 2.21 -7.19
CA SER A 100 -12.85 0.87 -6.95
C SER A 100 -11.37 0.82 -7.33
N VAL A 101 -10.55 0.32 -6.43
CA VAL A 101 -9.12 0.17 -6.64
C VAL A 101 -8.76 -1.29 -6.50
N THR A 102 -8.09 -1.84 -7.50
CA THR A 102 -7.55 -3.19 -7.44
C THR A 102 -6.09 -3.11 -7.07
N TYR A 103 -5.66 -3.93 -6.14
CA TYR A 103 -4.28 -3.89 -5.67
C TYR A 103 -3.72 -5.29 -5.46
N ALA A 104 -2.40 -5.40 -5.48
CA ALA A 104 -1.69 -6.60 -5.10
C ALA A 104 -0.43 -6.20 -4.36
N LEU A 105 -0.17 -6.87 -3.25
CA LEU A 105 1.02 -6.70 -2.42
C LEU A 105 1.66 -8.07 -2.27
N GLU A 106 2.97 -8.15 -2.49
CA GLU A 106 3.68 -9.44 -2.40
C GLU A 106 5.00 -9.26 -1.68
N ARG A 107 5.24 -10.09 -0.68
CA ARG A 107 6.55 -10.17 -0.05
C ARG A 107 7.44 -11.02 -0.92
N VAL A 108 8.53 -10.42 -1.38
CA VAL A 108 9.53 -11.14 -2.14
C VAL A 108 10.74 -11.23 -1.23
N GLY A 109 10.89 -12.36 -0.61
CA GLY A 109 11.87 -12.50 0.44
C GLY A 109 13.21 -12.90 -0.06
N ASN A 110 14.20 -12.28 0.52
CA ASN A 110 15.52 -12.82 0.53
C ASN A 110 15.68 -13.50 1.89
N ARG A 111 14.74 -14.41 2.16
CA ARG A 111 14.81 -15.14 3.40
C ARG A 111 15.96 -16.11 3.28
N ALA A 112 16.90 -15.98 4.17
CA ALA A 112 18.03 -16.86 4.16
C ALA A 112 17.54 -18.30 4.21
N PRO A 113 17.97 -19.13 3.29
CA PRO A 113 17.67 -20.56 3.40
C PRO A 113 18.36 -21.07 4.65
N GLU A 114 17.71 -21.93 5.30
CA GLU A 114 18.24 -22.52 6.55
C GLU A 114 19.03 -23.74 6.31
#